data_3596296306466e4c0d052c5069695601
#
_entry.id   3596296306466e4c0d052c5069695601
#
_cell.length_a   1.000
_cell.length_b   1.000
_cell.length_c   1.000
_cell.angle_alpha   90.00
_cell.angle_beta   90.00
_cell.angle_gamma   90.00
#
_symmetry.space_group_name_H-M   'P 1'
#
loop_
_entity.id
_entity.type
_entity.pdbx_description
1 polymer ?
#
loop_
_entity_poly.entity_id
_entity_poly.type
_entity_poly.pdbx_seq_one_letter_code
_entity_poly.pdbx_strand_id
1 'polypeptide(L)'
;MPSLTRRAFLSATTSAAVVGSAVPLVAQDKNKRSQLSQTAPRKEGNVNQNDLAICDTHQHLWDLTTFKLPWLKGDAVQKINRSFLMSDYLKLLGPHKVTKTVYMEVNVDPSQQTAEAEYVLGLCGQQDNPMCGAIIGGSLQSVEFAKYMEPFATNNRINGVRTVLHDPDRPKGMCLEKTFVENVQRLGDMGKTFDLCMRPGEISDGAKLGELCPKTTLVIDHCGNMPVNSDDKALRESWMKGMREAAARPNTFCKISGIIVTAKPNAWKPSDLEPNISFCLETFGIDRCLFGGDWPVCTLTAPLADWISALKEIVKHKPLDWQQKLFHDNAVRVYKVTEK
;
A
#
# COMPACT_ATOMS: atom_id res chain seq x y z
N MET A 1 -0.57 26.86 -53.96
CA MET A 1 0.31 26.41 -55.06
C MET A 1 1.72 26.96 -54.86
N PRO A 2 2.81 26.24 -55.16
CA PRO A 2 2.98 24.81 -55.45
C PRO A 2 3.74 24.09 -54.32
N SER A 3 3.59 22.84 -54.01
CA SER A 3 3.93 21.49 -54.56
C SER A 3 5.41 21.31 -54.93
N LEU A 4 5.97 20.22 -54.41
CA LEU A 4 7.08 19.39 -54.97
C LEU A 4 7.93 18.83 -53.80
N THR A 5 8.42 17.64 -53.71
CA THR A 5 8.25 16.29 -54.29
C THR A 5 9.19 15.35 -53.53
N ARG A 6 8.90 14.09 -53.51
CA ARG A 6 9.66 12.94 -53.00
C ARG A 6 11.05 12.83 -53.66
N ARG A 7 12.04 12.30 -52.93
CA ARG A 7 13.05 11.42 -53.51
C ARG A 7 13.53 10.39 -52.51
N ALA A 8 13.38 9.13 -52.90
CA ALA A 8 13.96 7.92 -52.35
C ALA A 8 15.44 7.80 -52.78
N PHE A 9 16.24 7.16 -51.96
CA PHE A 9 17.51 6.60 -52.41
C PHE A 9 17.72 5.18 -51.87
N LEU A 10 18.11 4.33 -52.82
CA LEU A 10 18.26 2.87 -52.76
C LEU A 10 19.58 2.46 -52.09
N SER A 11 19.52 1.31 -51.47
CA SER A 11 20.48 0.22 -51.22
C SER A 11 21.92 0.30 -51.77
N ALA A 12 22.87 -0.13 -50.92
CA ALA A 12 24.06 -0.82 -51.35
C ALA A 12 24.41 -1.95 -50.36
N THR A 13 24.32 -3.16 -50.83
CA THR A 13 24.83 -4.41 -50.25
C THR A 13 26.32 -4.51 -50.51
N THR A 14 27.12 -4.84 -49.48
CA THR A 14 28.48 -5.36 -49.67
C THR A 14 28.66 -6.63 -48.84
N SER A 15 28.81 -7.75 -49.56
CA SER A 15 29.25 -9.04 -49.04
C SER A 15 30.72 -8.98 -48.68
N ALA A 16 31.13 -9.53 -47.54
CA ALA A 16 32.52 -9.85 -47.24
C ALA A 16 32.64 -11.29 -46.74
N ALA A 17 33.61 -11.95 -47.24
CA ALA A 17 33.84 -13.38 -47.25
C ALA A 17 34.25 -13.96 -45.90
N VAL A 18 33.83 -15.23 -45.70
CA VAL A 18 34.20 -16.16 -44.62
C VAL A 18 35.66 -16.62 -44.82
N VAL A 19 36.50 -16.47 -43.80
CA VAL A 19 37.75 -17.20 -43.66
C VAL A 19 37.60 -18.13 -42.45
N GLY A 20 37.59 -19.41 -42.71
CA GLY A 20 37.52 -20.46 -41.68
C GLY A 20 38.85 -20.67 -41.01
N SER A 21 38.87 -20.78 -39.71
CA SER A 21 39.96 -21.29 -38.90
C SER A 21 39.44 -22.49 -38.08
N ALA A 22 39.99 -23.66 -38.40
CA ALA A 22 39.71 -24.92 -37.69
C ALA A 22 40.41 -24.93 -36.32
N VAL A 23 39.70 -25.27 -35.28
CA VAL A 23 40.18 -25.55 -33.92
C VAL A 23 39.86 -27.00 -33.60
N PRO A 24 40.77 -27.81 -33.01
CA PRO A 24 40.64 -29.25 -32.91
C PRO A 24 39.64 -29.67 -31.82
N LEU A 25 38.93 -30.77 -32.10
CA LEU A 25 38.05 -31.49 -31.20
C LEU A 25 38.85 -32.03 -30.00
N VAL A 26 38.51 -31.57 -28.80
CA VAL A 26 38.90 -32.24 -27.55
C VAL A 26 37.74 -33.14 -27.13
N ALA A 27 38.04 -34.41 -26.88
CA ALA A 27 37.09 -35.44 -26.49
C ALA A 27 36.38 -35.07 -25.20
N GLN A 28 35.05 -35.10 -25.21
CA GLN A 28 34.21 -34.94 -24.03
C GLN A 28 34.19 -36.26 -23.23
N ASP A 29 34.71 -36.17 -22.01
CA ASP A 29 34.56 -37.19 -20.97
C ASP A 29 33.12 -37.21 -20.45
N LYS A 30 32.35 -38.22 -20.81
CA LYS A 30 30.98 -38.47 -20.34
C LYS A 30 31.06 -39.17 -19.01
N ASN A 31 31.21 -38.48 -17.87
CA ASN A 31 30.72 -38.95 -16.57
C ASN A 31 30.92 -37.91 -15.46
N LYS A 32 30.10 -36.88 -15.43
CA LYS A 32 29.71 -36.17 -14.20
C LYS A 32 28.23 -35.85 -14.26
N ARG A 33 27.39 -36.80 -13.86
CA ARG A 33 26.02 -36.53 -13.42
C ARG A 33 26.12 -35.62 -12.17
N SER A 34 25.88 -34.35 -12.34
CA SER A 34 25.61 -33.44 -11.24
C SER A 34 24.34 -33.92 -10.55
N GLN A 35 24.48 -34.35 -9.30
CA GLN A 35 23.36 -34.54 -8.39
C GLN A 35 22.73 -33.18 -8.13
N LEU A 36 21.69 -32.85 -8.88
CA LEU A 36 20.73 -31.86 -8.49
C LEU A 36 20.05 -32.40 -7.23
N SER A 37 20.39 -31.82 -6.10
CA SER A 37 19.70 -32.02 -4.84
C SER A 37 18.22 -31.75 -5.07
N GLN A 38 17.42 -32.82 -5.21
CA GLN A 38 15.97 -32.74 -5.06
C GLN A 38 15.72 -32.41 -3.61
N THR A 39 15.49 -31.13 -3.32
CA THR A 39 14.88 -30.74 -2.06
C THR A 39 13.52 -31.45 -2.00
N ALA A 40 13.40 -32.38 -1.07
CA ALA A 40 12.15 -33.09 -0.80
C ALA A 40 11.03 -32.03 -0.61
N PRO A 41 9.80 -32.28 -1.10
CA PRO A 41 8.68 -31.40 -0.85
C PRO A 41 8.53 -31.27 0.66
N ARG A 42 8.57 -30.04 1.16
CA ARG A 42 8.20 -29.75 2.56
C ARG A 42 6.82 -30.38 2.77
N LYS A 43 6.72 -31.29 3.72
CA LYS A 43 5.42 -31.79 4.19
C LYS A 43 4.59 -30.55 4.52
N GLU A 44 3.47 -30.40 3.83
CA GLU A 44 2.41 -29.45 4.22
C GLU A 44 1.92 -29.87 5.60
N GLY A 45 2.59 -29.40 6.62
CA GLY A 45 2.03 -29.41 7.97
C GLY A 45 0.78 -28.55 7.90
N ASN A 46 -0.29 -28.95 8.57
CA ASN A 46 -1.51 -28.18 8.76
C ASN A 46 -1.13 -26.89 9.50
N VAL A 47 -0.61 -25.87 8.78
CA VAL A 47 -0.34 -24.54 9.33
C VAL A 47 -1.71 -23.91 9.53
N ASN A 48 -2.07 -23.70 10.78
CA ASN A 48 -3.29 -23.01 11.13
C ASN A 48 -3.20 -21.58 10.57
N GLN A 49 -4.25 -21.08 9.91
CA GLN A 49 -4.30 -19.70 9.42
C GLN A 49 -4.09 -18.66 10.54
N ASN A 50 -4.34 -19.05 11.80
CA ASN A 50 -4.06 -18.21 12.97
C ASN A 50 -2.56 -18.03 13.24
N ASP A 51 -1.70 -18.95 12.73
CA ASP A 51 -0.23 -18.88 12.88
C ASP A 51 0.45 -17.96 11.85
N LEU A 52 -0.33 -17.47 10.83
CA LEU A 52 0.18 -16.49 9.88
C LEU A 52 0.63 -15.22 10.60
N ALA A 53 1.90 -14.88 10.42
CA ALA A 53 2.40 -13.58 10.88
C ALA A 53 1.69 -12.45 10.12
N ILE A 54 1.35 -11.39 10.83
CA ILE A 54 0.68 -10.22 10.28
C ILE A 54 1.57 -9.00 10.50
N CYS A 55 1.77 -8.22 9.44
CA CYS A 55 2.24 -6.84 9.48
C CYS A 55 1.05 -5.93 9.20
N ASP A 56 0.49 -5.30 10.23
CA ASP A 56 -0.61 -4.36 10.09
C ASP A 56 -0.09 -3.01 9.60
N THR A 57 -0.36 -2.65 8.35
CA THR A 57 0.17 -1.44 7.71
C THR A 57 -0.74 -0.23 7.83
N HIS A 58 -1.80 -0.32 8.65
CA HIS A 58 -2.74 0.78 8.80
C HIS A 58 -3.27 0.85 10.23
N GLN A 59 -2.37 1.13 11.19
CA GLN A 59 -2.68 1.29 12.59
C GLN A 59 -2.69 2.77 12.94
N HIS A 60 -3.82 3.28 13.40
CA HIS A 60 -3.92 4.61 13.98
C HIS A 60 -3.84 4.56 15.50
N LEU A 61 -3.16 5.54 16.07
CA LEU A 61 -3.16 5.81 17.51
C LEU A 61 -3.32 7.32 17.70
N TRP A 62 -4.12 7.73 18.67
CA TRP A 62 -4.23 9.14 19.05
C TRP A 62 -4.54 9.30 20.53
N ASP A 63 -3.98 10.35 21.11
CA ASP A 63 -4.29 10.82 22.45
C ASP A 63 -4.93 12.21 22.35
N LEU A 64 -6.24 12.29 22.61
CA LEU A 64 -6.99 13.55 22.53
C LEU A 64 -6.61 14.56 23.62
N THR A 65 -5.81 14.16 24.61
CA THR A 65 -5.23 15.11 25.56
C THR A 65 -4.04 15.87 24.96
N THR A 66 -3.42 15.30 23.90
CA THR A 66 -2.22 15.82 23.26
C THR A 66 -2.54 16.39 21.86
N PHE A 67 -3.33 15.64 21.07
CA PHE A 67 -3.58 15.94 19.67
C PHE A 67 -5.02 16.40 19.41
N LYS A 68 -5.17 17.36 18.53
CA LYS A 68 -6.45 17.79 17.99
C LYS A 68 -6.71 17.10 16.66
N LEU A 69 -7.82 16.39 16.57
CA LEU A 69 -8.29 15.74 15.35
C LEU A 69 -9.56 16.44 14.85
N PRO A 70 -9.43 17.41 13.92
CA PRO A 70 -10.56 18.24 13.50
C PRO A 70 -11.70 17.46 12.85
N TRP A 71 -11.41 16.28 12.30
CA TRP A 71 -12.39 15.41 11.65
C TRP A 71 -13.24 14.56 12.62
N LEU A 72 -12.83 14.41 13.90
CA LEU A 72 -13.61 13.71 14.92
C LEU A 72 -14.82 14.52 15.39
N LYS A 73 -15.74 14.81 14.48
CA LYS A 73 -16.94 15.61 14.73
C LYS A 73 -18.19 14.91 14.20
N GLY A 74 -19.27 15.04 14.94
CA GLY A 74 -20.58 14.51 14.55
C GLY A 74 -20.79 13.04 14.91
N ASP A 75 -22.03 12.58 14.72
CA ASP A 75 -22.53 11.30 15.23
C ASP A 75 -21.84 10.10 14.57
N ALA A 76 -21.46 10.23 13.31
CA ALA A 76 -20.85 9.12 12.55
C ALA A 76 -19.54 8.61 13.17
N VAL A 77 -18.78 9.47 13.85
CA VAL A 77 -17.49 9.14 14.46
C VAL A 77 -17.52 9.19 15.99
N GLN A 78 -18.69 9.39 16.61
CA GLN A 78 -18.83 9.51 18.06
C GLN A 78 -18.24 8.33 18.82
N LYS A 79 -18.40 7.12 18.29
CA LYS A 79 -17.88 5.87 18.90
C LYS A 79 -16.34 5.87 19.03
N ILE A 80 -15.65 6.57 18.16
CA ILE A 80 -14.18 6.68 18.15
C ILE A 80 -13.66 8.05 18.61
N ASN A 81 -14.52 8.94 19.10
CA ASN A 81 -14.14 10.23 19.64
C ASN A 81 -13.66 10.10 21.10
N ARG A 82 -12.58 9.38 21.31
CA ARG A 82 -11.82 9.20 22.54
C ARG A 82 -10.37 8.86 22.22
N SER A 83 -9.48 8.85 23.19
CA SER A 83 -8.10 8.40 23.00
C SER A 83 -8.03 6.89 22.69
N PHE A 84 -7.10 6.51 21.82
CA PHE A 84 -6.77 5.14 21.46
C PHE A 84 -5.25 4.99 21.46
N LEU A 85 -4.73 4.22 22.42
CA LEU A 85 -3.32 4.07 22.67
C LEU A 85 -2.82 2.66 22.28
N MET A 86 -1.53 2.47 22.22
CA MET A 86 -0.92 1.16 21.93
C MET A 86 -1.44 0.07 22.89
N SER A 87 -1.60 0.38 24.16
CA SER A 87 -2.15 -0.55 25.16
C SER A 87 -3.58 -1.01 24.85
N ASP A 88 -4.38 -0.19 24.15
CA ASP A 88 -5.72 -0.57 23.73
C ASP A 88 -5.65 -1.49 22.51
N TYR A 89 -4.77 -1.18 21.55
CA TYR A 89 -4.56 -2.03 20.37
C TYR A 89 -4.15 -3.45 20.75
N LEU A 90 -3.15 -3.59 21.63
CA LEU A 90 -2.62 -4.90 22.05
C LEU A 90 -3.67 -5.82 22.67
N LYS A 91 -4.70 -5.26 23.33
CA LYS A 91 -5.80 -6.04 23.95
C LYS A 91 -6.77 -6.64 22.94
N LEU A 92 -6.77 -6.16 21.69
CA LEU A 92 -7.82 -6.43 20.70
C LEU A 92 -7.42 -7.44 19.62
N LEU A 93 -6.19 -7.92 19.63
CA LEU A 93 -5.66 -8.79 18.57
C LEU A 93 -6.29 -10.19 18.55
N GLY A 94 -6.91 -10.62 19.63
CA GLY A 94 -7.53 -11.94 19.74
C GLY A 94 -6.54 -13.07 19.42
N PRO A 95 -6.92 -14.05 18.57
CA PRO A 95 -6.04 -15.16 18.20
C PRO A 95 -5.05 -14.82 17.09
N HIS A 96 -4.99 -13.57 16.61
CA HIS A 96 -4.19 -13.19 15.46
C HIS A 96 -2.76 -12.79 15.84
N LYS A 97 -1.79 -13.31 15.11
CA LYS A 97 -0.36 -13.08 15.35
C LYS A 97 0.11 -11.81 14.62
N VAL A 98 -0.24 -10.64 15.15
CA VAL A 98 0.32 -9.37 14.67
C VAL A 98 1.72 -9.23 15.24
N THR A 99 2.73 -9.33 14.37
CA THR A 99 4.15 -9.28 14.74
C THR A 99 4.78 -7.92 14.48
N LYS A 100 4.19 -7.15 13.55
CA LYS A 100 4.67 -5.83 13.15
C LYS A 100 3.48 -4.91 12.90
N THR A 101 3.65 -3.62 13.21
CA THR A 101 2.70 -2.59 12.77
C THR A 101 3.43 -1.41 12.14
N VAL A 102 2.79 -0.78 11.17
CA VAL A 102 3.17 0.52 10.62
C VAL A 102 2.08 1.52 11.01
N TYR A 103 2.49 2.54 11.74
CA TYR A 103 1.58 3.64 12.08
C TYR A 103 1.10 4.36 10.82
N MET A 104 -0.15 4.77 10.82
CA MET A 104 -0.72 5.66 9.82
C MET A 104 -1.16 6.95 10.50
N GLU A 105 -0.75 8.09 9.96
CA GLU A 105 -1.11 9.44 10.43
C GLU A 105 -2.63 9.57 10.65
N VAL A 106 -3.04 10.49 11.53
CA VAL A 106 -4.44 10.61 11.94
C VAL A 106 -5.09 11.95 11.57
N ASN A 107 -4.54 12.64 10.56
CA ASN A 107 -5.02 13.94 10.10
C ASN A 107 -5.22 14.93 11.26
N VAL A 108 -4.18 15.06 12.10
CA VAL A 108 -4.13 16.04 13.19
C VAL A 108 -4.25 17.47 12.66
N ASP A 109 -4.52 18.42 13.53
CA ASP A 109 -4.37 19.83 13.19
C ASP A 109 -3.01 20.07 12.50
N PRO A 110 -2.94 20.76 11.35
CA PRO A 110 -1.69 20.92 10.58
C PRO A 110 -0.51 21.46 11.40
N SER A 111 -0.77 22.27 12.43
CA SER A 111 0.27 22.77 13.35
C SER A 111 0.88 21.68 14.23
N GLN A 112 0.28 20.50 14.32
CA GLN A 112 0.72 19.39 15.16
C GLN A 112 1.36 18.24 14.37
N GLN A 113 1.49 18.32 13.05
CA GLN A 113 2.03 17.24 12.20
C GLN A 113 3.46 16.81 12.63
N THR A 114 4.33 17.77 12.97
CA THR A 114 5.67 17.45 13.47
C THR A 114 5.63 16.71 14.82
N ALA A 115 4.79 17.20 15.74
CA ALA A 115 4.63 16.58 17.06
C ALA A 115 4.05 15.17 16.98
N GLU A 116 3.12 14.92 16.04
CA GLU A 116 2.60 13.58 15.74
C GLU A 116 3.72 12.65 15.24
N ALA A 117 4.54 13.11 14.29
CA ALA A 117 5.64 12.33 13.76
C ALA A 117 6.69 11.98 14.85
N GLU A 118 7.04 12.93 15.72
CA GLU A 118 7.93 12.71 16.85
C GLU A 118 7.36 11.72 17.88
N TYR A 119 6.07 11.84 18.19
CA TYR A 119 5.36 10.93 19.10
C TYR A 119 5.44 9.47 18.60
N VAL A 120 5.13 9.23 17.33
CA VAL A 120 5.15 7.86 16.78
C VAL A 120 6.56 7.31 16.62
N LEU A 121 7.56 8.15 16.35
CA LEU A 121 8.96 7.74 16.39
C LEU A 121 9.38 7.26 17.78
N GLY A 122 8.89 7.92 18.84
CA GLY A 122 9.06 7.48 20.21
C GLY A 122 8.49 6.08 20.44
N LEU A 123 7.28 5.79 19.95
CA LEU A 123 6.67 4.46 20.03
C LEU A 123 7.45 3.40 19.23
N CYS A 124 7.92 3.74 18.03
CA CYS A 124 8.78 2.84 17.25
C CYS A 124 10.08 2.48 17.97
N GLY A 125 10.57 3.32 18.90
CA GLY A 125 11.76 3.07 19.72
C GLY A 125 11.55 2.07 20.85
N GLN A 126 10.32 1.87 21.31
CA GLN A 126 9.97 1.00 22.44
C GLN A 126 9.98 -0.48 22.03
N GLN A 127 10.48 -1.37 22.89
CA GLN A 127 10.60 -2.81 22.59
C GLN A 127 9.35 -3.62 22.93
N ASP A 128 8.44 -3.07 23.72
CA ASP A 128 7.24 -3.74 24.27
C ASP A 128 6.00 -3.67 23.37
N ASN A 129 6.15 -3.20 22.13
CA ASN A 129 5.06 -3.09 21.16
C ASN A 129 5.54 -3.46 19.74
N PRO A 130 4.62 -3.82 18.80
CA PRO A 130 4.97 -4.27 17.45
C PRO A 130 5.24 -3.13 16.46
N MET A 131 5.15 -1.84 16.85
CA MET A 131 5.31 -0.72 15.91
C MET A 131 6.76 -0.58 15.47
N CYS A 132 7.02 -0.73 14.18
CA CYS A 132 8.36 -0.73 13.59
C CYS A 132 8.55 0.32 12.50
N GLY A 133 7.50 1.06 12.16
CA GLY A 133 7.56 2.13 11.18
C GLY A 133 6.32 3.01 11.20
N ALA A 134 6.37 4.11 10.45
CA ALA A 134 5.30 5.09 10.38
C ALA A 134 5.16 5.73 9.00
N ILE A 135 3.91 5.97 8.63
CA ILE A 135 3.49 6.89 7.57
C ILE A 135 3.00 8.15 8.27
N ILE A 136 3.73 9.24 8.11
CA ILE A 136 3.44 10.51 8.78
C ILE A 136 2.54 11.41 7.92
N GLY A 137 1.83 12.33 8.55
CA GLY A 137 1.06 13.34 7.85
C GLY A 137 1.95 14.34 7.14
N GLY A 138 1.51 14.87 5.99
CA GLY A 138 2.25 15.90 5.28
C GLY A 138 1.39 16.72 4.34
N SER A 139 1.66 18.03 4.26
CA SER A 139 0.96 18.97 3.37
C SER A 139 1.67 19.05 2.02
N LEU A 140 1.46 18.04 1.14
CA LEU A 140 2.16 17.94 -0.14
C LEU A 140 1.86 19.09 -1.12
N GLN A 141 0.75 19.82 -0.93
CA GLN A 141 0.43 21.03 -1.69
C GLN A 141 1.27 22.24 -1.27
N SER A 142 2.01 22.15 -0.15
CA SER A 142 2.80 23.25 0.39
C SER A 142 4.21 23.29 -0.18
N VAL A 143 4.71 24.49 -0.47
CA VAL A 143 6.12 24.73 -0.81
C VAL A 143 7.06 24.45 0.38
N GLU A 144 6.54 24.51 1.60
CA GLU A 144 7.29 24.23 2.85
C GLU A 144 7.48 22.73 3.11
N PHE A 145 6.87 21.85 2.30
CA PHE A 145 6.93 20.40 2.52
C PHE A 145 8.38 19.87 2.55
N ALA A 146 9.25 20.38 1.68
CA ALA A 146 10.65 19.96 1.66
C ALA A 146 11.34 20.23 3.02
N LYS A 147 11.12 21.41 3.59
CA LYS A 147 11.65 21.80 4.90
C LYS A 147 11.04 20.96 6.04
N TYR A 148 9.73 20.68 5.96
CA TYR A 148 9.08 19.78 6.91
C TYR A 148 9.71 18.40 6.93
N MET A 149 10.09 17.87 5.76
CA MET A 149 10.68 16.53 5.64
C MET A 149 12.16 16.44 6.02
N GLU A 150 12.90 17.55 6.16
CA GLU A 150 14.34 17.53 6.46
C GLU A 150 14.71 16.63 7.67
N PRO A 151 14.07 16.73 8.86
CA PRO A 151 14.42 15.90 10.01
C PRO A 151 14.04 14.43 9.83
N PHE A 152 13.16 14.10 8.88
CA PHE A 152 12.62 12.76 8.67
C PHE A 152 13.22 12.06 7.44
N ALA A 153 13.91 12.78 6.56
CA ALA A 153 14.34 12.30 5.25
C ALA A 153 15.18 11.01 5.33
N THR A 154 16.13 10.94 6.27
CA THR A 154 17.04 9.80 6.46
C THR A 154 16.59 8.82 7.54
N ASN A 155 15.49 9.12 8.25
CA ASN A 155 15.00 8.23 9.31
C ASN A 155 14.35 6.98 8.71
N ASN A 156 14.91 5.80 8.98
CA ASN A 156 14.45 4.52 8.43
C ASN A 156 13.13 4.02 9.05
N ARG A 157 12.66 4.62 10.14
CA ARG A 157 11.35 4.33 10.75
C ARG A 157 10.22 5.18 10.18
N ILE A 158 10.53 6.28 9.48
CA ILE A 158 9.57 6.99 8.65
C ILE A 158 9.60 6.34 7.27
N ASN A 159 8.57 5.55 6.96
CA ASN A 159 8.49 4.77 5.73
C ASN A 159 7.85 5.54 4.58
N GLY A 160 6.99 6.52 4.89
CA GLY A 160 6.28 7.31 3.90
C GLY A 160 5.50 8.46 4.48
N VAL A 161 4.70 9.08 3.62
CA VAL A 161 3.81 10.19 3.96
C VAL A 161 2.41 9.92 3.41
N ARG A 162 1.37 10.40 4.11
CA ARG A 162 0.00 10.47 3.61
C ARG A 162 -0.54 11.90 3.68
N THR A 163 -1.33 12.25 2.69
CA THR A 163 -2.26 13.38 2.72
C THR A 163 -3.66 12.83 2.46
N VAL A 164 -4.61 13.10 3.35
CA VAL A 164 -6.01 12.69 3.14
C VAL A 164 -6.61 13.56 2.03
N LEU A 165 -6.99 12.92 0.91
CA LEU A 165 -7.53 13.57 -0.28
C LEU A 165 -9.04 13.39 -0.43
N HIS A 166 -9.67 12.51 0.36
CA HIS A 166 -11.11 12.28 0.31
C HIS A 166 -11.94 13.25 1.15
N ASP A 167 -11.29 14.09 1.97
CA ASP A 167 -12.00 15.09 2.75
C ASP A 167 -12.81 16.02 1.82
N PRO A 168 -14.04 16.43 2.23
CA PRO A 168 -14.90 17.28 1.42
C PRO A 168 -14.27 18.58 0.96
N ASP A 169 -13.38 19.15 1.79
CA ASP A 169 -12.70 20.42 1.55
C ASP A 169 -11.52 20.31 0.57
N ARG A 170 -11.15 19.10 0.18
CA ARG A 170 -10.05 18.89 -0.76
C ARG A 170 -10.54 19.01 -2.21
N PRO A 171 -9.94 19.91 -3.01
CA PRO A 171 -10.33 20.07 -4.41
C PRO A 171 -10.00 18.79 -5.21
N LYS A 172 -10.86 18.48 -6.18
CA LYS A 172 -10.59 17.40 -7.16
C LYS A 172 -9.33 17.74 -7.94
N GLY A 173 -8.53 16.69 -8.24
CA GLY A 173 -7.29 16.87 -8.99
C GLY A 173 -6.12 17.47 -8.20
N MET A 174 -6.28 17.75 -6.91
CA MET A 174 -5.23 18.33 -6.05
C MET A 174 -3.92 17.56 -6.14
N CYS A 175 -3.95 16.23 -6.23
CA CYS A 175 -2.76 15.40 -6.32
C CYS A 175 -1.98 15.57 -7.65
N LEU A 176 -2.56 16.23 -8.64
CA LEU A 176 -1.93 16.53 -9.94
C LEU A 176 -1.41 17.97 -10.05
N GLU A 177 -1.60 18.79 -9.03
CA GLU A 177 -1.02 20.12 -8.96
C GLU A 177 0.50 20.04 -8.94
N LYS A 178 1.16 21.00 -9.60
CA LYS A 178 2.62 21.00 -9.80
C LYS A 178 3.39 20.78 -8.49
N THR A 179 3.10 21.58 -7.46
CA THR A 179 3.78 21.50 -6.15
C THR A 179 3.56 20.13 -5.50
N PHE A 180 2.35 19.58 -5.60
CA PHE A 180 2.03 18.26 -5.06
C PHE A 180 2.86 17.16 -5.75
N VAL A 181 2.88 17.15 -7.09
CA VAL A 181 3.67 16.20 -7.89
C VAL A 181 5.16 16.29 -7.55
N GLU A 182 5.73 17.49 -7.50
CA GLU A 182 7.13 17.72 -7.14
C GLU A 182 7.45 17.18 -5.74
N ASN A 183 6.57 17.35 -4.78
CA ASN A 183 6.75 16.85 -3.42
C ASN A 183 6.61 15.33 -3.34
N VAL A 184 5.71 14.70 -4.13
CA VAL A 184 5.65 13.23 -4.24
C VAL A 184 6.92 12.68 -4.89
N GLN A 185 7.48 13.35 -5.92
CA GLN A 185 8.77 12.97 -6.52
C GLN A 185 9.91 13.03 -5.50
N ARG A 186 9.95 14.08 -4.64
CA ARG A 186 10.92 14.17 -3.53
C ARG A 186 10.84 12.99 -2.56
N LEU A 187 9.64 12.51 -2.24
CA LEU A 187 9.49 11.29 -1.43
C LEU A 187 10.17 10.09 -2.09
N GLY A 188 10.01 9.92 -3.40
CA GLY A 188 10.69 8.86 -4.15
C GLY A 188 12.22 8.99 -4.10
N ASP A 189 12.77 10.19 -4.23
CA ASP A 189 14.21 10.44 -4.11
C ASP A 189 14.73 10.15 -2.68
N MET A 190 13.91 10.32 -1.65
CA MET A 190 14.20 9.92 -0.26
C MET A 190 13.97 8.42 -0.01
N GLY A 191 13.46 7.66 -0.99
CA GLY A 191 13.09 6.25 -0.83
C GLY A 191 11.87 6.01 0.05
N LYS A 192 11.00 7.03 0.22
CA LYS A 192 9.74 7.01 0.99
C LYS A 192 8.55 6.70 0.09
N THR A 193 7.49 6.12 0.68
CA THR A 193 6.22 5.87 0.00
C THR A 193 5.28 7.08 0.08
N PHE A 194 4.27 7.10 -0.78
CA PHE A 194 3.13 7.98 -0.63
C PHE A 194 1.84 7.15 -0.60
N ASP A 195 1.09 7.25 0.51
CA ASP A 195 -0.18 6.55 0.68
C ASP A 195 -1.34 7.42 0.14
N LEU A 196 -2.11 6.86 -0.80
CA LEU A 196 -3.17 7.52 -1.54
C LEU A 196 -4.53 7.23 -0.89
N CYS A 197 -4.98 8.11 -0.02
CA CYS A 197 -6.31 8.06 0.59
C CYS A 197 -7.25 9.04 -0.11
N MET A 198 -7.95 8.60 -1.15
CA MET A 198 -8.71 9.45 -2.05
C MET A 198 -10.12 8.93 -2.34
N ARG A 199 -10.98 9.77 -2.92
CA ARG A 199 -12.34 9.39 -3.32
C ARG A 199 -12.33 8.34 -4.43
N PRO A 200 -13.25 7.36 -4.45
CA PRO A 200 -13.26 6.27 -5.44
C PRO A 200 -13.39 6.77 -6.89
N GLY A 201 -14.11 7.88 -7.12
CA GLY A 201 -14.22 8.49 -8.44
C GLY A 201 -12.97 9.20 -8.96
N GLU A 202 -11.92 9.33 -8.13
CA GLU A 202 -10.69 10.07 -8.44
C GLU A 202 -9.45 9.16 -8.54
N ILE A 203 -9.61 7.84 -8.49
CA ILE A 203 -8.46 6.91 -8.54
C ILE A 203 -7.66 7.04 -9.86
N SER A 204 -8.30 7.46 -10.96
CA SER A 204 -7.59 7.74 -12.22
C SER A 204 -6.56 8.88 -12.08
N ASP A 205 -6.81 9.88 -11.22
CA ASP A 205 -5.84 10.93 -10.90
C ASP A 205 -4.65 10.34 -10.12
N GLY A 206 -4.91 9.40 -9.19
CA GLY A 206 -3.86 8.65 -8.51
C GLY A 206 -3.01 7.81 -9.47
N ALA A 207 -3.64 7.17 -10.47
CA ALA A 207 -2.92 6.46 -11.53
C ALA A 207 -2.03 7.40 -12.37
N LYS A 208 -2.52 8.61 -12.68
CA LYS A 208 -1.75 9.65 -13.36
C LYS A 208 -0.58 10.16 -12.51
N LEU A 209 -0.80 10.32 -11.20
CA LEU A 209 0.27 10.66 -10.26
C LEU A 209 1.38 9.58 -10.28
N GLY A 210 1.00 8.30 -10.29
CA GLY A 210 1.96 7.18 -10.40
C GLY A 210 2.82 7.23 -11.67
N GLU A 211 2.24 7.67 -12.78
CA GLU A 211 2.96 7.91 -14.04
C GLU A 211 3.95 9.08 -13.93
N LEU A 212 3.52 10.17 -13.27
CA LEU A 212 4.34 11.37 -13.08
C LEU A 212 5.46 11.18 -12.04
N CYS A 213 5.31 10.20 -11.14
CA CYS A 213 6.24 9.95 -10.03
C CYS A 213 6.80 8.52 -10.07
N PRO A 214 7.50 8.09 -11.14
CA PRO A 214 7.86 6.68 -11.35
C PRO A 214 8.84 6.11 -10.32
N LYS A 215 9.58 6.96 -9.59
CA LYS A 215 10.47 6.55 -8.51
C LYS A 215 9.78 6.40 -7.16
N THR A 216 8.58 6.95 -7.00
CA THR A 216 7.85 6.91 -5.75
C THR A 216 6.93 5.70 -5.72
N THR A 217 7.00 4.91 -4.67
CA THR A 217 6.03 3.86 -4.41
C THR A 217 4.74 4.50 -3.91
N LEU A 218 3.64 4.25 -4.63
CA LEU A 218 2.29 4.69 -4.24
C LEU A 218 1.50 3.51 -3.68
N VAL A 219 0.77 3.73 -2.59
CA VAL A 219 -0.08 2.72 -1.96
C VAL A 219 -1.50 3.26 -1.86
N ILE A 220 -2.43 2.69 -2.62
CA ILE A 220 -3.85 3.06 -2.58
C ILE A 220 -4.47 2.48 -1.31
N ASP A 221 -4.95 3.34 -0.42
CA ASP A 221 -5.63 2.94 0.81
C ASP A 221 -7.02 2.37 0.55
N HIS A 222 -7.48 1.47 1.44
CA HIS A 222 -8.86 1.04 1.61
C HIS A 222 -9.55 0.51 0.34
N CYS A 223 -8.84 -0.27 -0.47
CA CYS A 223 -9.37 -0.74 -1.76
C CYS A 223 -9.88 0.42 -2.64
N GLY A 224 -9.28 1.62 -2.53
CA GLY A 224 -9.72 2.82 -3.25
C GLY A 224 -11.03 3.41 -2.73
N ASN A 225 -11.40 3.14 -1.47
CA ASN A 225 -12.57 3.71 -0.78
C ASN A 225 -13.94 3.46 -1.47
N MET A 226 -14.08 2.44 -2.33
CA MET A 226 -15.38 2.12 -2.94
C MET A 226 -16.32 1.49 -1.92
N PRO A 227 -17.46 2.14 -1.58
CA PRO A 227 -18.39 1.56 -0.61
C PRO A 227 -18.96 0.23 -1.09
N VAL A 228 -18.96 -0.79 -0.22
CA VAL A 228 -19.43 -2.16 -0.57
C VAL A 228 -20.91 -2.20 -0.88
N ASN A 229 -21.70 -1.35 -0.23
CA ASN A 229 -23.16 -1.29 -0.38
C ASN A 229 -23.62 -0.21 -1.37
N SER A 230 -22.72 0.33 -2.22
CA SER A 230 -23.11 1.37 -3.17
C SER A 230 -23.85 0.78 -4.38
N ASP A 231 -25.04 1.32 -4.65
CA ASP A 231 -25.82 1.06 -5.87
C ASP A 231 -25.45 2.00 -7.02
N ASP A 232 -24.54 2.95 -6.81
CA ASP A 232 -24.05 3.88 -7.82
C ASP A 232 -23.14 3.14 -8.82
N LYS A 233 -23.74 2.74 -9.95
CA LYS A 233 -23.05 2.02 -11.02
C LYS A 233 -21.97 2.88 -11.68
N ALA A 234 -22.22 4.17 -11.88
CA ALA A 234 -21.27 5.07 -12.52
C ALA A 234 -20.02 5.28 -11.64
N LEU A 235 -20.22 5.43 -10.33
CA LEU A 235 -19.12 5.50 -9.38
C LEU A 235 -18.31 4.20 -9.37
N ARG A 236 -18.99 3.04 -9.38
CA ARG A 236 -18.33 1.73 -9.42
C ARG A 236 -17.53 1.53 -10.70
N GLU A 237 -18.07 1.89 -11.84
CA GLU A 237 -17.35 1.83 -13.13
C GLU A 237 -16.12 2.75 -13.14
N SER A 238 -16.26 3.99 -12.64
CA SER A 238 -15.16 4.93 -12.50
C SER A 238 -14.06 4.39 -11.59
N TRP A 239 -14.43 3.85 -10.43
CA TRP A 239 -13.50 3.19 -9.50
C TRP A 239 -12.77 2.01 -10.14
N MET A 240 -13.49 1.09 -10.78
CA MET A 240 -12.90 -0.08 -11.44
C MET A 240 -11.93 0.35 -12.56
N LYS A 241 -12.29 1.37 -13.32
CA LYS A 241 -11.40 1.95 -14.35
C LYS A 241 -10.13 2.48 -13.72
N GLY A 242 -10.26 3.36 -12.72
CA GLY A 242 -9.11 3.97 -12.04
C GLY A 242 -8.19 2.94 -11.38
N MET A 243 -8.75 1.90 -10.74
CA MET A 243 -7.97 0.82 -10.14
C MET A 243 -7.16 0.04 -11.19
N ARG A 244 -7.74 -0.25 -12.37
CA ARG A 244 -7.00 -0.90 -13.48
C ARG A 244 -5.89 0.01 -14.02
N GLU A 245 -6.15 1.30 -14.18
CA GLU A 245 -5.16 2.28 -14.61
C GLU A 245 -4.01 2.38 -13.60
N ALA A 246 -4.32 2.38 -12.31
CA ALA A 246 -3.32 2.39 -11.23
C ALA A 246 -2.51 1.08 -11.20
N ALA A 247 -3.17 -0.06 -11.36
CA ALA A 247 -2.50 -1.36 -11.40
C ALA A 247 -1.58 -1.53 -12.63
N ALA A 248 -1.84 -0.78 -13.72
CA ALA A 248 -0.93 -0.73 -14.86
C ALA A 248 0.40 0.00 -14.55
N ARG A 249 0.50 0.68 -13.40
CA ARG A 249 1.73 1.35 -12.95
C ARG A 249 2.52 0.40 -12.04
N PRO A 250 3.79 0.08 -12.36
CA PRO A 250 4.58 -0.89 -11.60
C PRO A 250 4.91 -0.42 -10.18
N ASN A 251 4.89 0.89 -9.93
CA ASN A 251 5.16 1.53 -8.65
C ASN A 251 3.90 1.72 -7.77
N THR A 252 2.74 1.19 -8.18
CA THR A 252 1.48 1.36 -7.46
C THR A 252 1.00 0.04 -6.85
N PHE A 253 0.62 0.10 -5.59
CA PHE A 253 0.17 -1.01 -4.74
C PHE A 253 -1.24 -0.73 -4.22
N CYS A 254 -1.93 -1.76 -3.72
CA CYS A 254 -3.26 -1.65 -3.13
C CYS A 254 -3.27 -2.20 -1.71
N LYS A 255 -3.74 -1.39 -0.77
CA LYS A 255 -3.94 -1.81 0.62
C LYS A 255 -5.36 -2.34 0.80
N ILE A 256 -5.44 -3.59 1.23
CA ILE A 256 -6.68 -4.24 1.64
C ILE A 256 -6.91 -3.88 3.11
N SER A 257 -7.58 -2.75 3.33
CA SER A 257 -7.82 -2.15 4.63
C SER A 257 -9.12 -1.35 4.60
N GLY A 258 -9.63 -0.88 5.73
CA GLY A 258 -10.71 0.12 5.87
C GLY A 258 -12.04 -0.18 5.20
N ILE A 259 -12.10 -1.08 4.23
CA ILE A 259 -13.30 -1.37 3.45
C ILE A 259 -14.48 -1.83 4.31
N ILE A 260 -14.20 -2.46 5.46
CA ILE A 260 -15.19 -2.89 6.44
C ILE A 260 -16.03 -1.72 6.97
N VAL A 261 -15.47 -0.52 7.05
CA VAL A 261 -16.17 0.68 7.55
C VAL A 261 -17.34 1.07 6.66
N THR A 262 -17.30 0.70 5.40
CA THR A 262 -18.37 0.97 4.42
C THR A 262 -19.50 -0.04 4.47
N ALA A 263 -19.36 -1.12 5.24
CA ALA A 263 -20.40 -2.13 5.42
C ALA A 263 -21.41 -1.71 6.49
N LYS A 264 -22.57 -2.38 6.51
CA LYS A 264 -23.64 -2.08 7.46
C LYS A 264 -23.29 -2.59 8.85
N PRO A 265 -23.13 -1.73 9.86
CA PRO A 265 -22.83 -2.17 11.23
C PRO A 265 -23.81 -3.24 11.73
N ASN A 266 -23.31 -4.27 12.43
CA ASN A 266 -24.08 -5.38 13.01
C ASN A 266 -24.89 -6.24 12.02
N ALA A 267 -24.74 -6.03 10.69
CA ALA A 267 -25.48 -6.78 9.67
C ALA A 267 -24.63 -7.16 8.46
N TRP A 268 -23.30 -6.98 8.55
CA TRP A 268 -22.35 -7.36 7.51
C TRP A 268 -21.90 -8.82 7.65
N LYS A 269 -21.38 -9.37 6.58
CA LYS A 269 -20.73 -10.69 6.51
C LYS A 269 -19.57 -10.63 5.50
N PRO A 270 -18.60 -11.56 5.54
CA PRO A 270 -17.45 -11.55 4.65
C PRO A 270 -17.82 -11.45 3.15
N SER A 271 -18.92 -12.10 2.73
CA SER A 271 -19.39 -12.05 1.35
C SER A 271 -19.85 -10.66 0.87
N ASP A 272 -20.12 -9.72 1.77
CA ASP A 272 -20.45 -8.34 1.38
C ASP A 272 -19.20 -7.54 1.00
N LEU A 273 -18.04 -7.91 1.56
CA LEU A 273 -16.75 -7.30 1.31
C LEU A 273 -16.02 -7.92 0.11
N GLU A 274 -16.26 -9.22 -0.11
CA GLU A 274 -15.54 -10.06 -1.07
C GLU A 274 -15.49 -9.49 -2.49
N PRO A 275 -16.56 -8.94 -3.10
CA PRO A 275 -16.51 -8.44 -4.47
C PRO A 275 -15.47 -7.32 -4.67
N ASN A 276 -15.39 -6.36 -3.76
CA ASN A 276 -14.43 -5.26 -3.88
C ASN A 276 -13.00 -5.75 -3.57
N ILE A 277 -12.82 -6.61 -2.57
CA ILE A 277 -11.52 -7.19 -2.20
C ILE A 277 -11.00 -8.07 -3.33
N SER A 278 -11.80 -8.99 -3.85
CA SER A 278 -11.41 -9.90 -4.94
C SER A 278 -11.04 -9.12 -6.19
N PHE A 279 -11.82 -8.08 -6.55
CA PHE A 279 -11.47 -7.21 -7.67
C PHE A 279 -10.10 -6.54 -7.48
N CYS A 280 -9.78 -6.03 -6.28
CA CYS A 280 -8.46 -5.44 -6.00
C CYS A 280 -7.34 -6.48 -6.11
N LEU A 281 -7.52 -7.66 -5.49
CA LEU A 281 -6.54 -8.75 -5.50
C LEU A 281 -6.26 -9.27 -6.92
N GLU A 282 -7.28 -9.39 -7.76
CA GLU A 282 -7.16 -9.80 -9.16
C GLU A 282 -6.50 -8.72 -10.02
N THR A 283 -6.85 -7.45 -9.79
CA THR A 283 -6.36 -6.32 -10.58
C THR A 283 -4.89 -6.02 -10.32
N PHE A 284 -4.46 -6.03 -9.07
CA PHE A 284 -3.06 -5.72 -8.68
C PHE A 284 -2.16 -6.97 -8.64
N GLY A 285 -2.75 -8.16 -8.51
CA GLY A 285 -2.00 -9.38 -8.24
C GLY A 285 -1.43 -9.42 -6.82
N ILE A 286 -1.09 -10.66 -6.36
CA ILE A 286 -0.71 -10.85 -4.95
C ILE A 286 0.53 -10.08 -4.53
N ASP A 287 1.51 -9.91 -5.40
CA ASP A 287 2.76 -9.25 -5.04
C ASP A 287 2.62 -7.74 -4.80
N ARG A 288 1.44 -7.16 -5.11
CA ARG A 288 1.15 -5.74 -4.94
C ARG A 288 -0.06 -5.42 -4.06
N CYS A 289 -0.54 -6.41 -3.31
CA CYS A 289 -1.58 -6.21 -2.30
C CYS A 289 -1.00 -6.41 -0.90
N LEU A 290 -1.40 -5.58 0.06
CA LEU A 290 -0.96 -5.65 1.45
C LEU A 290 -2.11 -5.39 2.41
N PHE A 291 -2.05 -6.03 3.58
CA PHE A 291 -3.07 -5.92 4.62
C PHE A 291 -2.91 -4.64 5.46
N GLY A 292 -4.04 -4.08 5.92
CA GLY A 292 -4.10 -3.06 6.96
C GLY A 292 -5.35 -3.19 7.82
N GLY A 293 -5.20 -2.95 9.11
CA GLY A 293 -6.27 -3.09 10.10
C GLY A 293 -7.25 -1.93 10.10
N ASP A 294 -6.77 -0.73 9.84
CA ASP A 294 -7.52 0.53 9.94
C ASP A 294 -8.14 0.74 11.34
N TRP A 295 -7.46 0.23 12.37
CA TRP A 295 -7.88 0.43 13.75
C TRP A 295 -7.46 1.82 14.26
N PRO A 296 -8.31 2.55 15.00
CA PRO A 296 -9.60 2.14 15.54
C PRO A 296 -10.79 2.41 14.61
N VAL A 297 -10.59 2.98 13.43
CA VAL A 297 -11.69 3.37 12.51
C VAL A 297 -12.54 2.16 12.12
N CYS A 298 -11.94 1.00 11.89
CA CYS A 298 -12.67 -0.25 11.60
C CYS A 298 -13.74 -0.58 12.67
N THR A 299 -13.53 -0.12 13.93
CA THR A 299 -14.47 -0.40 15.04
C THR A 299 -15.81 0.34 14.91
N LEU A 300 -15.93 1.30 13.99
CA LEU A 300 -17.24 1.86 13.63
C LEU A 300 -18.20 0.78 13.16
N THR A 301 -17.67 -0.28 12.53
CA THR A 301 -18.47 -1.39 12.00
C THR A 301 -18.19 -2.71 12.71
N ALA A 302 -16.92 -3.08 12.93
CA ALA A 302 -16.54 -4.36 13.51
C ALA A 302 -15.26 -4.28 14.34
N PRO A 303 -15.07 -5.15 15.35
CA PRO A 303 -13.77 -5.32 16.01
C PRO A 303 -12.65 -5.67 15.03
N LEU A 304 -11.42 -5.24 15.32
CA LEU A 304 -10.25 -5.55 14.50
C LEU A 304 -10.08 -7.06 14.26
N ALA A 305 -10.26 -7.89 15.29
CA ALA A 305 -10.13 -9.33 15.16
C ALA A 305 -11.15 -9.93 14.17
N ASP A 306 -12.37 -9.39 14.13
CA ASP A 306 -13.41 -9.83 13.20
C ASP A 306 -13.09 -9.43 11.77
N TRP A 307 -12.52 -8.22 11.57
CA TRP A 307 -12.04 -7.78 10.26
C TRP A 307 -10.90 -8.69 9.74
N ILE A 308 -9.92 -9.00 10.57
CA ILE A 308 -8.84 -9.93 10.21
C ILE A 308 -9.40 -11.32 9.87
N SER A 309 -10.33 -11.82 10.68
CA SER A 309 -10.99 -13.10 10.46
C SER A 309 -11.78 -13.13 9.15
N ALA A 310 -12.50 -12.04 8.83
CA ALA A 310 -13.25 -11.92 7.59
C ALA A 310 -12.36 -11.95 6.36
N LEU A 311 -11.23 -11.23 6.38
CA LEU A 311 -10.29 -11.26 5.27
C LEU A 311 -9.63 -12.65 5.13
N LYS A 312 -9.26 -13.30 6.23
CA LYS A 312 -8.77 -14.69 6.22
C LYS A 312 -9.79 -15.65 5.61
N GLU A 313 -11.07 -15.51 5.94
CA GLU A 313 -12.16 -16.32 5.38
C GLU A 313 -12.30 -16.10 3.88
N ILE A 314 -12.25 -14.84 3.39
CA ILE A 314 -12.34 -14.50 1.97
C ILE A 314 -11.19 -15.15 1.18
N VAL A 315 -9.97 -15.17 1.73
CA VAL A 315 -8.79 -15.69 1.03
C VAL A 315 -8.39 -17.11 1.42
N LYS A 316 -9.17 -17.82 2.22
CA LYS A 316 -8.83 -19.17 2.75
C LYS A 316 -8.53 -20.22 1.69
N HIS A 317 -9.10 -20.04 0.48
CA HIS A 317 -8.91 -20.93 -0.67
C HIS A 317 -7.59 -20.67 -1.42
N LYS A 318 -6.86 -19.59 -1.08
CA LYS A 318 -5.56 -19.29 -1.68
C LYS A 318 -4.45 -20.05 -0.97
N PRO A 319 -3.35 -20.41 -1.68
CA PRO A 319 -2.18 -21.04 -1.06
C PRO A 319 -1.64 -20.26 0.13
N LEU A 320 -1.02 -20.95 1.08
CA LEU A 320 -0.55 -20.35 2.33
C LEU A 320 0.55 -19.30 2.10
N ASP A 321 1.47 -19.53 1.18
CA ASP A 321 2.51 -18.58 0.77
C ASP A 321 1.89 -17.31 0.16
N TRP A 322 0.79 -17.45 -0.59
CA TRP A 322 0.02 -16.34 -1.10
C TRP A 322 -0.60 -15.52 0.03
N GLN A 323 -1.21 -16.20 1.03
CA GLN A 323 -1.76 -15.50 2.20
C GLN A 323 -0.66 -14.81 3.02
N GLN A 324 0.50 -15.44 3.19
CA GLN A 324 1.65 -14.86 3.88
C GLN A 324 2.12 -13.56 3.20
N LYS A 325 2.16 -13.51 1.86
CA LYS A 325 2.47 -12.29 1.12
C LYS A 325 1.47 -11.17 1.43
N LEU A 326 0.16 -11.47 1.41
CA LEU A 326 -0.89 -10.48 1.68
C LEU A 326 -0.79 -9.91 3.09
N PHE A 327 -0.64 -10.80 4.09
CA PHE A 327 -0.71 -10.39 5.49
C PHE A 327 0.62 -9.86 6.05
N HIS A 328 1.76 -10.14 5.40
CA HIS A 328 3.05 -9.78 5.98
C HIS A 328 4.12 -9.38 4.96
N ASP A 329 4.51 -10.27 4.03
CA ASP A 329 5.78 -10.12 3.31
C ASP A 329 5.79 -8.90 2.37
N ASN A 330 4.65 -8.62 1.70
CA ASN A 330 4.54 -7.44 0.86
C ASN A 330 4.67 -6.14 1.67
N ALA A 331 4.09 -6.11 2.87
CA ALA A 331 4.18 -4.97 3.78
C ALA A 331 5.64 -4.68 4.16
N VAL A 332 6.38 -5.72 4.57
CA VAL A 332 7.81 -5.62 4.92
C VAL A 332 8.61 -5.09 3.74
N ARG A 333 8.37 -5.60 2.54
CA ARG A 333 9.06 -5.18 1.32
C ARG A 333 8.71 -3.75 0.89
N VAL A 334 7.42 -3.41 0.85
CA VAL A 334 6.92 -2.13 0.34
C VAL A 334 7.33 -0.98 1.25
N TYR A 335 7.13 -1.14 2.54
CA TYR A 335 7.46 -0.11 3.52
C TYR A 335 8.90 -0.25 4.06
N LYS A 336 9.69 -1.22 3.56
CA LYS A 336 11.07 -1.45 4.02
C LYS A 336 11.16 -1.56 5.54
N VAL A 337 10.19 -2.27 6.12
CA VAL A 337 10.08 -2.43 7.56
C VAL A 337 11.27 -3.22 8.09
N THR A 338 11.99 -2.67 9.03
CA THR A 338 13.14 -3.32 9.68
C THR A 338 12.69 -4.16 10.88
N GLU A 339 13.52 -5.13 11.27
CA GLU A 339 13.37 -5.80 12.56
C GLU A 339 13.60 -4.80 13.70
N LYS A 340 12.97 -5.07 14.85
CA LYS A 340 13.19 -4.31 16.09
C LYS A 340 14.43 -4.77 16.79
#